data_f56468291b765c57e1d928a2c7a88262
#
_entry.id   f56468291b765c57e1d928a2c7a88262
#
_cell.length_a   1.000
_cell.length_b   1.000
_cell.length_c   1.000
_cell.angle_alpha   90.00
_cell.angle_beta   90.00
_cell.angle_gamma   90.00
#
_symmetry.space_group_name_H-M   'P 1'
#
loop_
_entity.id
_entity.type
_entity.pdbx_description
1 polymer ?
#
loop_
_entity_poly.entity_id
_entity_poly.type
_entity_poly.pdbx_seq_one_letter_code
_entity_poly.pdbx_strand_id
1 'polypeptide(L)'
;MAKRDIDFLFEIGSLRNMPRAWQQILSGKVQNISEHIFRTTMIAWIIAVAEKADINKVIKISLIHDIAESRAGDIAFLHREYVTRHEKLAEKHIFKDTILEKEASVLLEEYDERQTLEARIVKDADNLEVDLELKELAKIGDSSAVGMQKEHRPEVREKKLYTKTGKRMWDSIQKTDPNAWHQSLTNRWVKNRKGAK
;
A
#
# COMPACT_ATOMS: atom_id res chain seq x y z
N MET A 1 -14.94 15.76 21.24
CA MET A 1 -14.01 14.67 20.82
C MET A 1 -13.82 13.75 22.01
N ALA A 2 -14.08 12.47 21.82
CA ALA A 2 -13.91 11.51 22.92
C ALA A 2 -12.42 11.28 23.20
N LYS A 3 -12.08 10.96 24.46
CA LYS A 3 -10.69 10.60 24.83
C LYS A 3 -10.17 9.47 23.93
N ARG A 4 -11.04 8.52 23.58
CA ARG A 4 -10.69 7.37 22.74
C ARG A 4 -10.25 7.77 21.32
N ASP A 5 -10.80 8.85 20.74
CA ASP A 5 -10.34 9.35 19.42
C ASP A 5 -8.88 9.82 19.49
N ILE A 6 -8.48 10.45 20.58
CA ILE A 6 -7.08 10.89 20.78
C ILE A 6 -6.16 9.70 20.99
N ASP A 7 -6.56 8.73 21.82
CA ASP A 7 -5.80 7.50 22.03
C ASP A 7 -5.61 6.75 20.70
N PHE A 8 -6.65 6.68 19.86
CA PHE A 8 -6.59 6.12 18.52
C PHE A 8 -5.55 6.83 17.63
N LEU A 9 -5.50 8.17 17.64
CA LEU A 9 -4.51 8.92 16.85
C LEU A 9 -3.07 8.63 17.29
N PHE A 10 -2.82 8.44 18.60
CA PHE A 10 -1.51 7.98 19.07
C PHE A 10 -1.20 6.54 18.64
N GLU A 11 -2.21 5.66 18.68
CA GLU A 11 -2.05 4.27 18.27
C GLU A 11 -1.69 4.13 16.80
N ILE A 12 -2.42 4.78 15.89
CA ILE A 12 -2.10 4.73 14.45
C ILE A 12 -0.74 5.38 14.14
N GLY A 13 -0.32 6.37 14.93
CA GLY A 13 1.01 6.96 14.83
C GLY A 13 2.14 5.95 15.09
N SER A 14 1.86 4.82 15.77
CA SER A 14 2.84 3.76 16.00
C SER A 14 3.18 2.95 14.75
N LEU A 15 2.33 2.96 13.72
CA LEU A 15 2.56 2.26 12.45
C LEU A 15 3.88 2.67 11.77
N ARG A 16 4.37 3.88 12.02
CA ARG A 16 5.69 4.33 11.56
C ARG A 16 6.86 3.51 12.14
N ASN A 17 6.64 2.80 13.25
CA ASN A 17 7.64 1.96 13.90
C ASN A 17 7.48 0.47 13.53
N MET A 18 6.52 0.13 12.68
CA MET A 18 6.23 -1.22 12.22
C MET A 18 6.87 -1.41 10.83
N PRO A 19 8.01 -2.13 10.72
CA PRO A 19 8.60 -2.43 9.42
C PRO A 19 7.72 -3.42 8.65
N ARG A 20 7.79 -3.39 7.32
CA ARG A 20 7.22 -4.45 6.49
C ARG A 20 7.91 -5.77 6.78
N ALA A 21 7.19 -6.88 6.67
CA ALA A 21 7.70 -8.24 6.93
C ALA A 21 8.94 -8.59 6.09
N TRP A 22 9.11 -8.00 4.92
CA TRP A 22 10.29 -8.18 4.05
C TRP A 22 11.60 -7.70 4.68
N GLN A 23 11.59 -6.91 5.76
CA GLN A 23 12.80 -6.49 6.47
C GLN A 23 13.67 -7.69 6.91
N GLN A 24 13.06 -8.87 7.06
CA GLN A 24 13.79 -10.10 7.38
C GLN A 24 14.61 -10.66 6.20
N ILE A 25 14.28 -10.28 4.98
CA ILE A 25 14.81 -10.88 3.76
C ILE A 25 15.62 -9.89 2.96
N LEU A 26 15.17 -8.62 2.93
CA LEU A 26 15.76 -7.56 2.13
C LEU A 26 16.88 -6.86 2.90
N SER A 27 17.97 -6.54 2.22
CA SER A 27 19.18 -5.95 2.82
C SER A 27 19.07 -4.43 2.96
N GLY A 28 18.21 -3.80 2.15
CA GLY A 28 18.02 -2.35 2.16
C GLY A 28 17.12 -1.86 3.29
N LYS A 29 16.97 -0.55 3.40
CA LYS A 29 15.95 0.04 4.26
C LYS A 29 14.58 -0.22 3.63
N VAL A 30 13.83 -1.11 4.20
CA VAL A 30 12.44 -1.39 3.82
C VAL A 30 11.52 -0.35 4.46
N GLN A 31 10.47 0.04 3.76
CA GLN A 31 9.46 0.95 4.27
C GLN A 31 8.77 0.40 5.53
N ASN A 32 8.17 1.29 6.31
CA ASN A 32 7.25 0.93 7.38
C ASN A 32 5.79 0.92 6.89
N ILE A 33 4.88 0.46 7.75
CA ILE A 33 3.45 0.34 7.40
C ILE A 33 2.83 1.71 7.04
N SER A 34 3.22 2.79 7.70
CA SER A 34 2.70 4.14 7.38
C SER A 34 3.14 4.61 5.99
N GLU A 35 4.38 4.36 5.61
CA GLU A 35 4.91 4.67 4.27
C GLU A 35 4.19 3.85 3.19
N HIS A 36 3.96 2.56 3.46
CA HIS A 36 3.16 1.67 2.62
C HIS A 36 1.74 2.18 2.43
N ILE A 37 1.01 2.43 3.52
CA ILE A 37 -0.38 2.93 3.47
C ILE A 37 -0.46 4.24 2.69
N PHE A 38 0.49 5.16 2.89
CA PHE A 38 0.51 6.44 2.16
C PHE A 38 0.62 6.20 0.65
N ARG A 39 1.61 5.42 0.19
CA ARG A 39 1.82 5.19 -1.24
C ARG A 39 0.68 4.35 -1.85
N THR A 40 0.19 3.34 -1.14
CA THR A 40 -1.01 2.58 -1.53
C THR A 40 -2.21 3.50 -1.74
N THR A 41 -2.45 4.45 -0.83
CA THR A 41 -3.56 5.40 -0.97
C THR A 41 -3.42 6.26 -2.22
N MET A 42 -2.22 6.73 -2.55
CA MET A 42 -1.97 7.51 -3.77
C MET A 42 -2.19 6.68 -5.04
N ILE A 43 -1.74 5.43 -5.06
CA ILE A 43 -1.97 4.50 -6.18
C ILE A 43 -3.47 4.24 -6.35
N ALA A 44 -4.15 3.91 -5.27
CA ALA A 44 -5.58 3.65 -5.26
C ALA A 44 -6.40 4.84 -5.78
N TRP A 45 -6.03 6.06 -5.36
CA TRP A 45 -6.67 7.27 -5.86
C TRP A 45 -6.50 7.44 -7.37
N ILE A 46 -5.29 7.23 -7.91
CA ILE A 46 -5.05 7.28 -9.36
C ILE A 46 -5.93 6.26 -10.09
N ILE A 47 -6.00 5.03 -9.59
CA ILE A 47 -6.83 3.97 -10.20
C ILE A 47 -8.31 4.35 -10.10
N ALA A 48 -8.79 4.85 -8.95
CA ALA A 48 -10.18 5.24 -8.74
C ALA A 48 -10.64 6.31 -9.73
N VAL A 49 -9.81 7.33 -9.99
CA VAL A 49 -10.09 8.36 -10.99
C VAL A 49 -10.21 7.74 -12.38
N ALA A 50 -9.30 6.85 -12.75
CA ALA A 50 -9.28 6.20 -14.06
C ALA A 50 -10.45 5.23 -14.28
N GLU A 51 -10.87 4.52 -13.24
CA GLU A 51 -11.98 3.56 -13.26
C GLU A 51 -13.35 4.22 -12.93
N LYS A 52 -13.38 5.52 -12.61
CA LYS A 52 -14.57 6.30 -12.23
C LYS A 52 -15.30 5.73 -11.00
N ALA A 53 -14.55 5.23 -10.04
CA ALA A 53 -15.05 4.72 -8.76
C ALA A 53 -15.33 5.83 -7.75
N ASP A 54 -15.93 5.49 -6.60
CA ASP A 54 -16.09 6.40 -5.48
C ASP A 54 -14.73 6.67 -4.81
N ILE A 55 -14.13 7.82 -5.17
CA ILE A 55 -12.81 8.24 -4.69
C ILE A 55 -12.79 8.35 -3.16
N ASN A 56 -13.85 8.89 -2.55
CA ASN A 56 -13.91 9.08 -1.10
C ASN A 56 -13.85 7.73 -0.37
N LYS A 57 -14.61 6.76 -0.87
CA LYS A 57 -14.62 5.41 -0.33
C LYS A 57 -13.26 4.73 -0.51
N VAL A 58 -12.68 4.79 -1.71
CA VAL A 58 -11.35 4.22 -2.00
C VAL A 58 -10.29 4.77 -1.07
N ILE A 59 -10.23 6.10 -0.87
CA ILE A 59 -9.25 6.72 0.02
C ILE A 59 -9.45 6.24 1.46
N LYS A 60 -10.68 6.21 1.97
CA LYS A 60 -10.97 5.75 3.33
C LYS A 60 -10.57 4.29 3.54
N ILE A 61 -10.93 3.39 2.62
CA ILE A 61 -10.51 1.98 2.69
C ILE A 61 -8.99 1.88 2.67
N SER A 62 -8.30 2.60 1.77
CA SER A 62 -6.85 2.56 1.65
C SER A 62 -6.13 3.00 2.94
N LEU A 63 -6.67 4.00 3.65
CA LEU A 63 -6.09 4.49 4.89
C LEU A 63 -6.15 3.48 6.04
N ILE A 64 -7.12 2.56 6.01
CA ILE A 64 -7.39 1.65 7.14
C ILE A 64 -7.16 0.17 6.81
N HIS A 65 -6.85 -0.21 5.56
CA HIS A 65 -6.82 -1.60 5.11
C HIS A 65 -5.83 -2.49 5.87
N ASP A 66 -4.71 -1.94 6.32
CA ASP A 66 -3.67 -2.62 7.10
C ASP A 66 -3.56 -2.12 8.56
N ILE A 67 -4.59 -1.41 9.05
CA ILE A 67 -4.55 -0.83 10.40
C ILE A 67 -4.42 -1.87 11.51
N ALA A 68 -4.95 -3.08 11.27
CA ALA A 68 -4.86 -4.21 12.19
C ALA A 68 -3.40 -4.59 12.51
N GLU A 69 -2.48 -4.28 11.60
CA GLU A 69 -1.06 -4.59 11.77
C GLU A 69 -0.42 -3.83 12.93
N SER A 70 -1.01 -2.71 13.37
CA SER A 70 -0.57 -2.02 14.59
C SER A 70 -0.60 -2.92 15.84
N ARG A 71 -1.47 -3.94 15.86
CA ARG A 71 -1.60 -4.92 16.94
C ARG A 71 -1.20 -6.33 16.55
N ALA A 72 -1.50 -6.74 15.32
CA ALA A 72 -1.27 -8.10 14.85
C ALA A 72 0.10 -8.28 14.15
N GLY A 73 0.79 -7.18 13.82
CA GLY A 73 2.03 -7.18 13.07
C GLY A 73 1.85 -7.48 11.59
N ASP A 74 2.78 -7.01 10.75
CA ASP A 74 2.93 -7.50 9.38
C ASP A 74 3.71 -8.82 9.42
N ILE A 75 3.09 -9.90 9.00
CA ILE A 75 3.65 -11.24 9.08
C ILE A 75 3.94 -11.76 7.68
N ALA A 76 5.21 -12.08 7.41
CA ALA A 76 5.63 -12.67 6.15
C ALA A 76 4.88 -13.98 5.87
N PHE A 77 4.66 -14.21 4.60
CA PHE A 77 3.85 -15.34 4.09
C PHE A 77 4.28 -16.69 4.69
N LEU A 78 5.60 -16.97 4.82
CA LEU A 78 6.09 -18.20 5.44
C LEU A 78 5.69 -18.33 6.91
N HIS A 79 5.72 -17.23 7.66
CA HIS A 79 5.42 -17.24 9.09
C HIS A 79 3.92 -17.46 9.36
N ARG A 80 3.05 -17.17 8.39
CA ARG A 80 1.59 -17.40 8.51
C ARG A 80 1.22 -18.87 8.70
N GLU A 81 2.11 -19.80 8.33
CA GLU A 81 1.94 -21.22 8.60
C GLU A 81 2.06 -21.55 10.11
N TYR A 82 2.71 -20.67 10.90
CA TYR A 82 3.03 -20.91 12.29
C TYR A 82 2.36 -19.93 13.26
N VAL A 83 1.69 -18.88 12.74
CA VAL A 83 1.10 -17.82 13.55
C VAL A 83 -0.35 -17.57 13.12
N THR A 84 -1.27 -17.68 14.07
CA THR A 84 -2.66 -17.24 13.85
C THR A 84 -2.79 -15.78 14.26
N ARG A 85 -3.20 -14.91 13.32
CA ARG A 85 -3.50 -13.51 13.59
C ARG A 85 -5.00 -13.30 13.78
N HIS A 86 -5.36 -12.53 14.78
CA HIS A 86 -6.75 -12.14 15.03
C HIS A 86 -7.03 -10.74 14.47
N GLU A 87 -6.83 -10.55 13.15
CA GLU A 87 -6.96 -9.24 12.48
C GLU A 87 -8.35 -8.61 12.71
N LYS A 88 -9.42 -9.35 12.47
CA LYS A 88 -10.80 -8.88 12.72
C LYS A 88 -11.04 -8.41 14.16
N LEU A 89 -10.44 -9.11 15.12
CA LEU A 89 -10.53 -8.73 16.53
C LEU A 89 -9.71 -7.45 16.80
N ALA A 90 -8.53 -7.34 16.18
CA ALA A 90 -7.69 -6.15 16.27
C ALA A 90 -8.41 -4.93 15.69
N GLU A 91 -8.97 -5.01 14.49
CA GLU A 91 -9.78 -3.98 13.84
C GLU A 91 -10.92 -3.49 14.74
N LYS A 92 -11.73 -4.44 15.23
CA LYS A 92 -12.82 -4.14 16.15
C LYS A 92 -12.35 -3.39 17.40
N HIS A 93 -11.24 -3.80 17.99
CA HIS A 93 -10.72 -3.17 19.20
C HIS A 93 -10.04 -1.82 18.94
N ILE A 94 -9.42 -1.64 17.77
CA ILE A 94 -8.77 -0.39 17.36
C ILE A 94 -9.81 0.72 17.24
N PHE A 95 -10.93 0.45 16.58
CA PHE A 95 -11.99 1.43 16.34
C PHE A 95 -13.03 1.53 17.46
N LYS A 96 -13.05 0.60 18.40
CA LYS A 96 -14.03 0.56 19.49
C LYS A 96 -14.09 1.91 20.24
N ASP A 97 -15.30 2.41 20.42
CA ASP A 97 -15.63 3.67 21.12
C ASP A 97 -15.00 4.93 20.46
N THR A 98 -14.49 4.83 19.22
CA THR A 98 -14.10 5.99 18.42
C THR A 98 -15.29 6.50 17.59
N ILE A 99 -15.21 7.75 17.16
CA ILE A 99 -16.21 8.33 16.24
C ILE A 99 -16.27 7.58 14.88
N LEU A 100 -15.22 6.85 14.52
CA LEU A 100 -15.09 6.12 13.25
C LEU A 100 -15.60 4.67 13.32
N GLU A 101 -15.94 4.14 14.51
CA GLU A 101 -16.21 2.71 14.72
C GLU A 101 -17.16 2.10 13.69
N LYS A 102 -18.32 2.73 13.48
CA LYS A 102 -19.35 2.20 12.57
C LYS A 102 -18.90 2.25 11.10
N GLU A 103 -18.34 3.37 10.67
CA GLU A 103 -17.89 3.55 9.29
C GLU A 103 -16.73 2.63 8.97
N ALA A 104 -15.74 2.56 9.86
CA ALA A 104 -14.57 1.71 9.68
C ALA A 104 -14.94 0.22 9.59
N SER A 105 -15.87 -0.25 10.44
CA SER A 105 -16.33 -1.64 10.39
C SER A 105 -16.92 -2.00 9.02
N VAL A 106 -17.78 -1.13 8.45
CA VAL A 106 -18.38 -1.36 7.12
C VAL A 106 -17.33 -1.35 6.01
N LEU A 107 -16.39 -0.41 6.06
CA LEU A 107 -15.35 -0.28 5.03
C LEU A 107 -14.35 -1.44 5.05
N LEU A 108 -13.99 -1.94 6.24
CA LEU A 108 -13.09 -3.09 6.39
C LEU A 108 -13.77 -4.39 5.96
N GLU A 109 -15.05 -4.57 6.29
CA GLU A 109 -15.83 -5.70 5.79
C GLU A 109 -15.92 -5.70 4.26
N GLU A 110 -16.24 -4.55 3.66
CA GLU A 110 -16.24 -4.39 2.20
C GLU A 110 -14.86 -4.70 1.59
N TYR A 111 -13.79 -4.23 2.25
CA TYR A 111 -12.43 -4.53 1.79
C TYR A 111 -12.13 -6.03 1.82
N ASP A 112 -12.53 -6.74 2.87
CA ASP A 112 -12.28 -8.17 3.01
C ASP A 112 -13.05 -9.01 2.00
N GLU A 113 -14.29 -8.63 1.70
CA GLU A 113 -15.13 -9.36 0.76
C GLU A 113 -14.68 -9.23 -0.70
N ARG A 114 -13.96 -8.17 -1.08
CA ARG A 114 -13.48 -7.91 -2.46
C ARG A 114 -14.57 -7.92 -3.53
N GLN A 115 -15.83 -7.64 -3.16
CA GLN A 115 -16.92 -7.66 -4.13
C GLN A 115 -17.09 -6.35 -4.89
N THR A 116 -16.84 -5.21 -4.24
CA THR A 116 -16.99 -3.89 -4.85
C THR A 116 -15.78 -3.49 -5.70
N LEU A 117 -15.99 -2.55 -6.61
CA LEU A 117 -14.91 -1.97 -7.41
C LEU A 117 -13.88 -1.26 -6.51
N GLU A 118 -14.36 -0.54 -5.49
CA GLU A 118 -13.54 0.21 -4.55
C GLU A 118 -12.60 -0.72 -3.77
N ALA A 119 -13.11 -1.81 -3.21
CA ALA A 119 -12.31 -2.80 -2.51
C ALA A 119 -11.24 -3.46 -3.42
N ARG A 120 -11.62 -3.76 -4.67
CA ARG A 120 -10.71 -4.30 -5.69
C ARG A 120 -9.62 -3.31 -6.08
N ILE A 121 -9.96 -2.03 -6.21
CA ILE A 121 -8.99 -0.96 -6.49
C ILE A 121 -7.95 -0.86 -5.37
N VAL A 122 -8.38 -0.89 -4.12
CA VAL A 122 -7.44 -0.84 -2.98
C VAL A 122 -6.55 -2.07 -2.97
N LYS A 123 -7.09 -3.27 -3.26
CA LYS A 123 -6.27 -4.49 -3.35
C LYS A 123 -5.28 -4.47 -4.51
N ASP A 124 -5.66 -3.88 -5.64
CA ASP A 124 -4.74 -3.64 -6.75
C ASP A 124 -3.59 -2.71 -6.32
N ALA A 125 -3.94 -1.61 -5.65
CA ALA A 125 -2.97 -0.63 -5.19
C ALA A 125 -1.98 -1.21 -4.17
N ASP A 126 -2.45 -2.01 -3.21
CA ASP A 126 -1.64 -2.74 -2.25
C ASP A 126 -0.63 -3.65 -2.97
N ASN A 127 -1.07 -4.42 -3.96
CA ASN A 127 -0.16 -5.26 -4.75
C ASN A 127 0.85 -4.44 -5.56
N LEU A 128 0.42 -3.36 -6.20
CA LEU A 128 1.30 -2.52 -7.03
C LEU A 128 2.35 -1.77 -6.23
N GLU A 129 2.00 -1.41 -5.00
CA GLU A 129 2.90 -0.75 -4.07
C GLU A 129 4.13 -1.62 -3.78
N VAL A 130 3.93 -2.92 -3.56
CA VAL A 130 5.01 -3.90 -3.40
C VAL A 130 5.93 -3.93 -4.62
N ASP A 131 5.38 -3.89 -5.85
CA ASP A 131 6.19 -3.88 -7.07
C ASP A 131 7.05 -2.61 -7.21
N LEU A 132 6.52 -1.47 -6.77
CA LEU A 132 7.29 -0.21 -6.74
C LEU A 132 8.44 -0.29 -5.74
N GLU A 133 8.19 -0.72 -4.50
CA GLU A 133 9.23 -0.86 -3.49
C GLU A 133 10.34 -1.82 -3.92
N LEU A 134 9.98 -3.01 -4.39
CA LEU A 134 10.95 -4.00 -4.85
C LEU A 134 11.80 -3.44 -6.00
N LYS A 135 11.22 -2.63 -6.87
CA LYS A 135 11.94 -2.02 -7.98
C LYS A 135 12.93 -0.95 -7.51
N GLU A 136 12.56 -0.16 -6.51
CA GLU A 136 13.45 0.80 -5.87
C GLU A 136 14.62 0.10 -5.17
N LEU A 137 14.35 -0.96 -4.41
CA LEU A 137 15.37 -1.74 -3.72
C LEU A 137 16.32 -2.46 -4.70
N ALA A 138 15.78 -3.08 -5.76
CA ALA A 138 16.57 -3.68 -6.82
C ALA A 138 17.50 -2.66 -7.50
N LYS A 139 17.03 -1.42 -7.69
CA LYS A 139 17.82 -0.34 -8.31
C LYS A 139 19.02 0.07 -7.48
N ILE A 140 18.94 -0.03 -6.16
CA ILE A 140 20.06 0.25 -5.25
C ILE A 140 20.93 -0.98 -4.97
N GLY A 141 20.68 -2.11 -5.66
CA GLY A 141 21.54 -3.30 -5.63
C GLY A 141 21.08 -4.41 -4.68
N ASP A 142 19.86 -4.37 -4.16
CA ASP A 142 19.33 -5.46 -3.34
C ASP A 142 19.03 -6.69 -4.22
N SER A 143 19.87 -7.72 -4.11
CA SER A 143 19.75 -8.95 -4.90
C SER A 143 18.51 -9.78 -4.53
N SER A 144 18.06 -9.72 -3.28
CA SER A 144 16.84 -10.40 -2.83
C SER A 144 15.61 -9.76 -3.47
N ALA A 145 15.58 -8.43 -3.56
CA ALA A 145 14.51 -7.72 -4.27
C ALA A 145 14.48 -8.09 -5.76
N VAL A 146 15.65 -8.24 -6.40
CA VAL A 146 15.73 -8.72 -7.79
C VAL A 146 15.18 -10.14 -7.92
N GLY A 147 15.52 -11.04 -7.00
CA GLY A 147 15.00 -12.40 -6.95
C GLY A 147 13.48 -12.42 -6.81
N MET A 148 12.94 -11.67 -5.83
CA MET A 148 11.50 -11.57 -5.61
C MET A 148 10.74 -11.07 -6.84
N GLN A 149 11.27 -10.04 -7.53
CA GLN A 149 10.65 -9.54 -8.76
C GLN A 149 10.57 -10.63 -9.85
N LYS A 150 11.60 -11.44 -10.00
CA LYS A 150 11.66 -12.46 -11.05
C LYS A 150 10.83 -13.69 -10.74
N GLU A 151 10.82 -14.14 -9.48
CA GLU A 151 10.28 -15.44 -9.10
C GLU A 151 8.84 -15.36 -8.56
N HIS A 152 8.51 -14.28 -7.84
CA HIS A 152 7.23 -14.19 -7.13
C HIS A 152 6.24 -13.17 -7.70
N ARG A 153 6.72 -12.24 -8.52
CA ARG A 153 5.87 -11.15 -9.03
C ARG A 153 5.33 -11.30 -10.46
N PRO A 154 5.87 -12.18 -11.35
CA PRO A 154 5.37 -12.27 -12.72
C PRO A 154 3.87 -12.61 -12.82
N GLU A 155 3.36 -13.40 -11.88
CA GLU A 155 1.95 -13.82 -11.87
C GLU A 155 0.98 -12.77 -11.29
N VAL A 156 1.49 -11.72 -10.65
CA VAL A 156 0.65 -10.70 -9.97
C VAL A 156 -0.32 -10.07 -10.94
N ARG A 157 0.16 -9.69 -12.13
CA ARG A 157 -0.66 -9.06 -13.16
C ARG A 157 -1.95 -9.83 -13.47
N GLU A 158 -1.85 -11.15 -13.63
CA GLU A 158 -2.99 -11.97 -14.04
C GLU A 158 -3.78 -12.54 -12.86
N LYS A 159 -3.09 -12.91 -11.77
CA LYS A 159 -3.70 -13.62 -10.64
C LYS A 159 -4.12 -12.73 -9.48
N LYS A 160 -3.55 -11.51 -9.36
CA LYS A 160 -3.73 -10.66 -8.19
C LYS A 160 -4.40 -9.32 -8.48
N LEU A 161 -4.37 -8.86 -9.74
CA LEU A 161 -4.95 -7.57 -10.13
C LEU A 161 -6.32 -7.73 -10.78
N TYR A 162 -7.27 -6.96 -10.29
CA TYR A 162 -8.67 -7.00 -10.67
C TYR A 162 -8.97 -6.03 -11.82
N THR A 163 -8.47 -4.78 -11.75
CA THR A 163 -8.87 -3.71 -12.66
C THR A 163 -7.99 -3.66 -13.91
N LYS A 164 -8.56 -3.14 -15.00
CA LYS A 164 -7.79 -2.88 -16.23
C LYS A 164 -6.69 -1.84 -16.01
N THR A 165 -6.98 -0.82 -15.20
CA THR A 165 -6.01 0.23 -14.87
C THR A 165 -4.89 -0.30 -14.00
N GLY A 166 -5.17 -1.14 -13.00
CA GLY A 166 -4.15 -1.81 -12.19
C GLY A 166 -3.19 -2.63 -13.06
N LYS A 167 -3.72 -3.45 -13.98
CA LYS A 167 -2.91 -4.24 -14.91
C LYS A 167 -2.01 -3.37 -15.80
N ARG A 168 -2.55 -2.28 -16.38
CA ARG A 168 -1.75 -1.33 -17.18
C ARG A 168 -0.68 -0.63 -16.34
N MET A 169 -1.00 -0.30 -15.10
CA MET A 169 -0.04 0.32 -14.17
C MET A 169 1.09 -0.64 -13.86
N TRP A 170 0.80 -1.91 -13.61
CA TRP A 170 1.81 -2.95 -13.41
C TRP A 170 2.76 -3.04 -14.61
N ASP A 171 2.22 -3.10 -15.85
CA ASP A 171 3.01 -3.13 -17.09
C ASP A 171 3.95 -1.90 -17.20
N SER A 172 3.48 -0.74 -16.75
CA SER A 172 4.26 0.49 -16.74
C SER A 172 5.35 0.49 -15.68
N ILE A 173 5.05 0.00 -14.47
CA ILE A 173 6.02 -0.15 -13.38
C ILE A 173 7.18 -1.02 -13.84
N GLN A 174 6.90 -2.16 -14.50
CA GLN A 174 7.97 -3.07 -14.95
C GLN A 174 8.96 -2.42 -15.94
N LYS A 175 8.52 -1.44 -16.71
CA LYS A 175 9.32 -0.75 -17.75
C LYS A 175 9.98 0.55 -17.26
N THR A 176 9.57 1.08 -16.11
CA THR A 176 10.01 2.39 -15.64
C THR A 176 11.25 2.28 -14.76
N ASP A 177 12.25 3.12 -15.00
CA ASP A 177 13.36 3.33 -14.07
C ASP A 177 12.86 4.18 -12.88
N PRO A 178 12.96 3.68 -11.63
CA PRO A 178 12.48 4.41 -10.46
C PRO A 178 13.15 5.76 -10.25
N ASN A 179 14.35 5.98 -10.81
CA ASN A 179 15.09 7.22 -10.67
C ASN A 179 14.88 8.21 -11.84
N ALA A 180 14.20 7.81 -12.91
CA ALA A 180 14.05 8.63 -14.12
C ALA A 180 13.36 9.98 -13.88
N TRP A 181 12.48 10.06 -12.88
CA TRP A 181 11.70 11.27 -12.59
C TRP A 181 12.56 12.47 -12.14
N HIS A 182 13.72 12.24 -11.50
CA HIS A 182 14.58 13.30 -11.03
C HIS A 182 15.94 13.37 -11.74
N GLN A 183 16.38 12.29 -12.41
CA GLN A 183 17.67 12.24 -13.09
C GLN A 183 17.64 12.84 -14.50
N SER A 184 16.47 12.96 -15.10
CA SER A 184 16.33 13.53 -16.44
C SER A 184 16.40 15.05 -16.40
N LEU A 185 17.43 15.62 -17.02
CA LEU A 185 17.55 17.08 -17.25
C LEU A 185 16.42 17.62 -18.14
N THR A 186 15.76 16.74 -18.89
CA THR A 186 14.64 17.05 -19.76
C THR A 186 13.30 16.69 -19.13
N ASN A 187 13.25 16.60 -17.81
CA ASN A 187 12.01 16.32 -17.10
C ASN A 187 10.92 17.29 -17.57
N ARG A 188 9.91 16.76 -18.25
CA ARG A 188 8.85 17.52 -18.91
C ARG A 188 7.94 18.31 -17.96
N TRP A 189 8.01 18.03 -16.66
CA TRP A 189 7.30 18.81 -15.64
C TRP A 189 8.03 20.12 -15.33
N VAL A 190 9.34 20.16 -15.51
CA VAL A 190 10.16 21.36 -15.33
C VAL A 190 10.37 21.98 -16.71
N LYS A 191 9.31 22.54 -17.27
CA LYS A 191 9.41 23.31 -18.51
C LYS A 191 10.35 24.50 -18.28
N ASN A 192 11.53 24.39 -18.92
CA ASN A 192 12.41 25.51 -19.22
C ASN A 192 12.58 26.60 -18.17
N ARG A 193 13.55 26.44 -17.30
CA ARG A 193 14.22 27.57 -16.65
C ARG A 193 15.04 28.41 -17.66
N LYS A 194 14.74 28.36 -18.93
CA LYS A 194 15.25 29.32 -19.92
C LYS A 194 14.42 30.61 -19.77
N GLY A 195 14.80 31.42 -18.79
CA GLY A 195 14.13 32.69 -18.53
C GLY A 195 14.36 33.29 -17.14
N ALA A 196 14.96 32.57 -16.22
CA ALA A 196 15.43 33.18 -14.97
C ALA A 196 16.86 33.70 -15.21
N LYS A 197 16.95 34.88 -15.81
CA LYS A 197 18.07 35.80 -15.65
C LYS A 197 17.66 36.84 -14.63
#